data_85bc20cc73827e69421e0b79068987f3
#
_entry.id   85bc20cc73827e69421e0b79068987f3
#
_cell.length_a   1.000
_cell.length_b   1.000
_cell.length_c   1.000
_cell.angle_alpha   90.00
_cell.angle_beta   90.00
_cell.angle_gamma   90.00
#
_symmetry.space_group_name_H-M   'P 1'
#
loop_
_entity.id
_entity.type
_entity.pdbx_description
1 polymer ?
#
loop_
_entity_poly.entity_id
_entity_poly.type
_entity_poly.pdbx_seq_one_letter_code
_entity_poly.pdbx_strand_id
1 'polypeptide(L)'
;MTLHSLIMEPVIRSLRKTDLKEADTIFRLSFGTFLGLPDPISFFGDTEYIRTRFRADPSLSLAAEVDGNFVGSNFIASWGSVGIFGPLTIHPDFWDKGIAKRLLDKTMEIFKELKTKHIGLFTFSHSPKHIHLYQKYDFWPRFLTAVMSKPVKSEYAKKESQEKISCTKYS
;
A
#
# COMPACT_ATOMS: atom_id res chain seq x y z
N MET A 1 41.00 -9.71 -3.28
CA MET A 1 40.23 -8.51 -3.66
C MET A 1 38.77 -8.80 -3.34
N THR A 2 38.32 -8.36 -2.17
CA THR A 2 36.94 -8.56 -1.70
C THR A 2 36.08 -7.53 -2.40
N LEU A 3 35.21 -7.98 -3.31
CA LEU A 3 34.12 -7.12 -3.82
C LEU A 3 33.23 -6.76 -2.61
N HIS A 4 33.41 -5.57 -2.08
CA HIS A 4 32.34 -4.92 -1.30
C HIS A 4 31.18 -4.75 -2.25
N SER A 5 30.16 -5.61 -2.12
CA SER A 5 28.83 -5.35 -2.66
C SER A 5 28.45 -3.95 -2.15
N LEU A 6 28.46 -2.97 -3.03
CA LEU A 6 27.88 -1.65 -2.77
C LEU A 6 26.43 -1.91 -2.36
N ILE A 7 26.17 -1.89 -1.06
CA ILE A 7 24.81 -1.91 -0.53
C ILE A 7 24.22 -0.58 -0.98
N MET A 8 23.47 -0.61 -2.07
CA MET A 8 22.79 0.56 -2.60
C MET A 8 21.71 0.96 -1.61
N GLU A 9 21.90 2.08 -0.92
CA GLU A 9 20.90 2.56 0.03
C GLU A 9 19.67 3.08 -0.72
N PRO A 10 18.47 2.57 -0.41
CA PRO A 10 17.25 3.07 -1.04
C PRO A 10 16.95 4.49 -0.59
N VAL A 11 16.67 5.36 -1.54
CA VAL A 11 16.20 6.72 -1.30
C VAL A 11 14.68 6.70 -1.14
N ILE A 12 14.20 7.22 0.00
CA ILE A 12 12.77 7.38 0.23
C ILE A 12 12.37 8.83 0.00
N ARG A 13 11.39 9.05 -0.85
CA ARG A 13 10.85 10.37 -1.21
C ARG A 13 9.33 10.37 -1.31
N SER A 14 8.75 11.55 -1.45
CA SER A 14 7.33 11.66 -1.82
C SER A 14 7.09 11.05 -3.21
N LEU A 15 5.98 10.33 -3.33
CA LEU A 15 5.52 9.75 -4.60
C LEU A 15 4.98 10.87 -5.50
N ARG A 16 5.37 10.85 -6.78
CA ARG A 16 4.96 11.82 -7.79
C ARG A 16 3.82 11.25 -8.64
N LYS A 17 3.04 12.14 -9.25
CA LYS A 17 1.99 11.71 -10.20
C LYS A 17 2.54 10.90 -11.37
N THR A 18 3.78 11.19 -11.79
CA THR A 18 4.49 10.46 -12.84
C THR A 18 4.82 9.01 -12.47
N ASP A 19 4.94 8.71 -11.17
CA ASP A 19 5.29 7.37 -10.68
C ASP A 19 4.08 6.42 -10.66
N LEU A 20 2.85 6.94 -10.79
CA LEU A 20 1.61 6.18 -10.56
C LEU A 20 1.46 4.94 -11.44
N LYS A 21 1.91 5.01 -12.69
CA LYS A 21 1.84 3.85 -13.60
C LYS A 21 2.73 2.73 -13.11
N GLU A 22 3.95 3.06 -12.73
CA GLU A 22 4.93 2.08 -12.24
C GLU A 22 4.57 1.57 -10.85
N ALA A 23 4.07 2.44 -9.97
CA ALA A 23 3.55 2.05 -8.66
C ALA A 23 2.39 1.04 -8.77
N ASP A 24 1.46 1.23 -9.73
CA ASP A 24 0.39 0.26 -10.00
C ASP A 24 0.93 -1.05 -10.54
N THR A 25 1.89 -0.99 -11.46
CA THR A 25 2.56 -2.20 -12.00
C THR A 25 3.24 -2.99 -10.88
N ILE A 26 4.02 -2.33 -10.01
CA ILE A 26 4.71 -2.97 -8.88
C ILE A 26 3.71 -3.51 -7.85
N PHE A 27 2.63 -2.78 -7.59
CA PHE A 27 1.56 -3.25 -6.71
C PHE A 27 0.99 -4.59 -7.20
N ARG A 28 0.60 -4.66 -8.46
CA ARG A 28 0.05 -5.88 -9.06
C ARG A 28 1.06 -7.02 -9.03
N LEU A 29 2.26 -6.75 -9.51
CA LEU A 29 3.34 -7.72 -9.58
C LEU A 29 3.71 -8.27 -8.19
N SER A 30 3.84 -7.41 -7.19
CA SER A 30 4.19 -7.81 -5.81
C SER A 30 3.14 -8.72 -5.19
N PHE A 31 1.87 -8.30 -5.23
CA PHE A 31 0.78 -9.08 -4.64
C PHE A 31 0.49 -10.34 -5.46
N GLY A 32 0.49 -10.25 -6.77
CA GLY A 32 0.26 -11.40 -7.65
C GLY A 32 1.34 -12.46 -7.48
N THR A 33 2.61 -12.07 -7.41
CA THR A 33 3.74 -12.98 -7.15
C THR A 33 3.63 -13.60 -5.75
N PHE A 34 3.33 -12.78 -4.73
CA PHE A 34 3.16 -13.27 -3.37
C PHE A 34 2.02 -14.30 -3.25
N LEU A 35 0.93 -14.10 -3.97
CA LEU A 35 -0.21 -15.00 -3.98
C LEU A 35 -0.04 -16.21 -4.93
N GLY A 36 1.06 -16.25 -5.70
CA GLY A 36 1.34 -17.33 -6.64
C GLY A 36 0.39 -17.36 -7.84
N LEU A 37 -0.08 -16.19 -8.30
CA LEU A 37 -0.96 -16.12 -9.47
C LEU A 37 -0.17 -16.53 -10.74
N PRO A 38 -0.78 -17.30 -11.67
CA PRO A 38 -0.16 -17.65 -12.95
C PRO A 38 0.27 -16.43 -13.77
N ASP A 39 -0.50 -15.37 -13.71
CA ASP A 39 -0.20 -14.05 -14.27
C ASP A 39 -0.26 -13.00 -13.14
N PRO A 40 0.87 -12.68 -12.48
CA PRO A 40 0.91 -11.76 -11.36
C PRO A 40 0.37 -10.37 -11.67
N ILE A 41 0.56 -9.86 -12.89
CA ILE A 41 0.13 -8.52 -13.28
C ILE A 41 -1.40 -8.40 -13.37
N SER A 42 -2.11 -9.51 -13.51
CA SER A 42 -3.59 -9.54 -13.51
C SER A 42 -4.20 -9.32 -12.13
N PHE A 43 -3.38 -9.27 -11.07
CA PHE A 43 -3.89 -9.02 -9.71
C PHE A 43 -4.73 -7.75 -9.65
N PHE A 44 -5.88 -7.83 -8.99
CA PHE A 44 -6.83 -6.73 -8.77
C PHE A 44 -7.60 -6.26 -10.02
N GLY A 45 -7.52 -6.98 -11.15
CA GLY A 45 -8.31 -6.74 -12.36
C GLY A 45 -8.16 -5.32 -12.91
N ASP A 46 -9.27 -4.64 -13.19
CA ASP A 46 -9.35 -3.29 -13.76
C ASP A 46 -9.38 -2.15 -12.72
N THR A 47 -9.18 -2.47 -11.44
CA THR A 47 -9.29 -1.51 -10.33
C THR A 47 -8.13 -0.51 -10.33
N GLU A 48 -8.45 0.79 -10.28
CA GLU A 48 -7.47 1.88 -10.13
C GLU A 48 -7.08 2.12 -8.65
N TYR A 49 -6.64 1.09 -7.93
CA TYR A 49 -6.43 1.18 -6.48
C TYR A 49 -5.33 2.17 -6.09
N ILE A 50 -4.17 2.09 -6.73
CA ILE A 50 -3.02 2.96 -6.44
C ILE A 50 -3.36 4.42 -6.71
N ARG A 51 -4.02 4.70 -7.84
CA ARG A 51 -4.45 6.06 -8.18
C ARG A 51 -5.45 6.62 -7.17
N THR A 52 -6.38 5.80 -6.71
CA THR A 52 -7.37 6.18 -5.69
C THR A 52 -6.69 6.49 -4.35
N ARG A 53 -5.73 5.65 -3.93
CA ARG A 53 -4.94 5.90 -2.72
C ARG A 53 -4.15 7.21 -2.81
N PHE A 54 -3.48 7.46 -3.92
CA PHE A 54 -2.74 8.70 -4.14
C PHE A 54 -3.64 9.94 -4.14
N ARG A 55 -4.81 9.86 -4.78
CA ARG A 55 -5.75 11.00 -4.83
C ARG A 55 -6.32 11.37 -3.46
N ALA A 56 -6.42 10.41 -2.54
CA ALA A 56 -6.91 10.67 -1.20
C ALA A 56 -6.01 11.66 -0.43
N ASP A 57 -4.68 11.47 -0.50
CA ASP A 57 -3.71 12.44 -0.03
C ASP A 57 -2.34 12.19 -0.69
N PRO A 58 -1.98 12.98 -1.73
CA PRO A 58 -0.69 12.85 -2.38
C PRO A 58 0.52 13.10 -1.46
N SER A 59 0.37 13.96 -0.43
CA SER A 59 1.45 14.30 0.50
C SER A 59 1.84 13.14 1.42
N LEU A 60 0.93 12.18 1.61
CA LEU A 60 1.08 11.00 2.44
C LEU A 60 1.42 9.73 1.63
N SER A 61 1.98 9.92 0.42
CA SER A 61 2.36 8.82 -0.47
C SER A 61 3.88 8.79 -0.63
N LEU A 62 4.49 7.62 -0.38
CA LEU A 62 5.93 7.42 -0.39
C LEU A 62 6.37 6.56 -1.57
N ALA A 63 7.53 6.88 -2.11
CA ALA A 63 8.26 6.15 -3.13
C ALA A 63 9.63 5.70 -2.59
N ALA A 64 10.06 4.52 -2.99
CA ALA A 64 11.42 4.03 -2.81
C ALA A 64 12.13 3.93 -4.15
N GLU A 65 13.35 4.45 -4.22
CA GLU A 65 14.22 4.39 -5.39
C GLU A 65 15.54 3.70 -5.03
N VAL A 66 16.06 2.94 -5.97
CA VAL A 66 17.41 2.37 -5.94
C VAL A 66 18.07 2.72 -7.27
N ASP A 67 19.23 3.38 -7.24
CA ASP A 67 19.93 3.89 -8.43
C ASP A 67 19.05 4.71 -9.39
N GLY A 68 18.17 5.53 -8.84
CA GLY A 68 17.26 6.35 -9.61
C GLY A 68 16.05 5.60 -10.20
N ASN A 69 15.96 4.27 -10.01
CA ASN A 69 14.83 3.47 -10.46
C ASN A 69 13.79 3.35 -9.33
N PHE A 70 12.53 3.56 -9.68
CA PHE A 70 11.42 3.35 -8.76
C PHE A 70 11.26 1.86 -8.46
N VAL A 71 11.30 1.46 -7.18
CA VAL A 71 11.27 0.04 -6.79
C VAL A 71 10.19 -0.30 -5.77
N GLY A 72 9.45 0.69 -5.29
CA GLY A 72 8.39 0.42 -4.32
C GLY A 72 7.65 1.66 -3.84
N SER A 73 6.57 1.44 -3.12
CA SER A 73 5.73 2.50 -2.57
C SER A 73 5.05 2.10 -1.27
N ASN A 74 4.63 3.11 -0.51
CA ASN A 74 3.70 2.97 0.61
C ASN A 74 2.75 4.16 0.65
N PHE A 75 1.50 3.91 1.01
CA PHE A 75 0.46 4.93 1.11
C PHE A 75 -0.02 5.03 2.55
N ILE A 76 -0.21 6.25 3.02
CA ILE A 76 -0.66 6.55 4.36
C ILE A 76 -2.03 7.23 4.27
N ALA A 77 -2.95 6.88 5.15
CA ALA A 77 -4.19 7.58 5.33
C ALA A 77 -4.33 7.99 6.79
N SER A 78 -4.70 9.24 7.03
CA SER A 78 -4.86 9.80 8.38
C SER A 78 -6.25 10.41 8.54
N TRP A 79 -6.88 10.10 9.65
CA TRP A 79 -8.16 10.65 10.08
C TRP A 79 -8.01 11.22 11.51
N GLY A 80 -7.17 12.24 11.64
CA GLY A 80 -6.85 12.84 12.93
C GLY A 80 -6.08 11.91 13.85
N SER A 81 -6.71 11.41 14.92
CA SER A 81 -6.04 10.54 15.89
C SER A 81 -5.84 9.10 15.43
N VAL A 82 -6.44 8.70 14.30
CA VAL A 82 -6.35 7.35 13.74
C VAL A 82 -5.71 7.41 12.36
N GLY A 83 -4.83 6.46 12.07
CA GLY A 83 -4.22 6.31 10.75
C GLY A 83 -4.00 4.87 10.38
N ILE A 84 -3.95 4.61 9.09
CA ILE A 84 -3.54 3.31 8.52
C ILE A 84 -2.51 3.56 7.42
N PHE A 85 -1.74 2.54 7.10
CA PHE A 85 -0.87 2.57 5.94
C PHE A 85 -1.01 1.30 5.08
N GLY A 86 -0.62 1.42 3.83
CA GLY A 86 -0.70 0.40 2.80
C GLY A 86 -1.50 0.87 1.58
N PRO A 87 -1.31 0.17 0.47
CA PRO A 87 -0.44 -0.97 0.28
C PRO A 87 1.04 -0.57 0.37
N LEU A 88 1.85 -1.36 1.09
CA LEU A 88 3.29 -1.30 1.06
C LEU A 88 3.77 -2.36 0.07
N THR A 89 4.43 -1.92 -0.99
CA THR A 89 4.83 -2.79 -2.09
C THR A 89 6.27 -2.54 -2.51
N ILE A 90 6.99 -3.62 -2.77
CA ILE A 90 8.35 -3.60 -3.31
C ILE A 90 8.39 -4.54 -4.51
N HIS A 91 9.04 -4.11 -5.59
CA HIS A 91 9.24 -4.96 -6.77
C HIS A 91 9.91 -6.29 -6.35
N PRO A 92 9.45 -7.46 -6.85
CA PRO A 92 9.96 -8.76 -6.41
C PRO A 92 11.48 -8.91 -6.47
N ASP A 93 12.15 -8.38 -7.48
CA ASP A 93 13.62 -8.43 -7.63
C ASP A 93 14.38 -7.66 -6.54
N PHE A 94 13.67 -6.84 -5.78
CA PHE A 94 14.21 -6.03 -4.69
C PHE A 94 13.74 -6.49 -3.31
N TRP A 95 13.07 -7.65 -3.22
CA TRP A 95 12.71 -8.21 -1.92
C TRP A 95 13.96 -8.58 -1.11
N ASP A 96 13.80 -8.62 0.20
CA ASP A 96 14.83 -8.99 1.18
C ASP A 96 16.06 -8.05 1.23
N LYS A 97 15.99 -6.89 0.58
CA LYS A 97 17.04 -5.86 0.58
C LYS A 97 16.79 -4.72 1.59
N GLY A 98 15.87 -4.89 2.53
CA GLY A 98 15.59 -3.92 3.59
C GLY A 98 14.77 -2.69 3.17
N ILE A 99 14.33 -2.58 1.91
CA ILE A 99 13.62 -1.41 1.37
C ILE A 99 12.28 -1.17 2.09
N ALA A 100 11.52 -2.25 2.36
CA ALA A 100 10.27 -2.16 3.11
C ALA A 100 10.48 -1.55 4.49
N LYS A 101 11.59 -1.87 5.16
CA LYS A 101 11.96 -1.28 6.44
C LYS A 101 12.16 0.23 6.33
N ARG A 102 12.88 0.70 5.31
CA ARG A 102 13.12 2.14 5.08
C ARG A 102 11.80 2.90 4.82
N LEU A 103 10.88 2.31 4.04
CA LEU A 103 9.54 2.89 3.86
C LEU A 103 8.77 2.94 5.18
N LEU A 104 8.86 1.91 6.02
CA LEU A 104 8.21 1.90 7.33
C LEU A 104 8.82 2.92 8.29
N ASP A 105 10.16 3.04 8.34
CA ASP A 105 10.83 4.06 9.15
C ASP A 105 10.26 5.45 8.82
N LYS A 106 10.17 5.80 7.53
CA LYS A 106 9.60 7.09 7.09
C LYS A 106 8.11 7.21 7.39
N THR A 107 7.36 6.12 7.27
CA THR A 107 5.93 6.07 7.62
C THR A 107 5.70 6.39 9.10
N MET A 108 6.52 5.82 9.99
CA MET A 108 6.43 6.08 11.43
C MET A 108 6.80 7.53 11.78
N GLU A 109 7.79 8.12 11.10
CA GLU A 109 8.11 9.55 11.23
C GLU A 109 6.91 10.42 10.90
N ILE A 110 6.25 10.17 9.76
CA ILE A 110 5.06 10.92 9.33
C ILE A 110 3.93 10.79 10.36
N PHE A 111 3.63 9.61 10.86
CA PHE A 111 2.59 9.44 11.89
C PHE A 111 2.93 10.17 13.19
N LYS A 112 4.21 10.22 13.55
CA LYS A 112 4.68 11.01 14.71
C LYS A 112 4.47 12.51 14.49
N GLU A 113 4.81 13.03 13.31
CA GLU A 113 4.58 14.44 12.94
C GLU A 113 3.09 14.80 12.95
N LEU A 114 2.24 13.90 12.46
CA LEU A 114 0.78 14.04 12.46
C LEU A 114 0.15 13.87 13.87
N LYS A 115 0.95 13.48 14.88
CA LYS A 115 0.48 13.19 16.24
C LYS A 115 -0.62 12.13 16.30
N THR A 116 -0.56 11.16 15.37
CA THR A 116 -1.50 10.05 15.30
C THR A 116 -1.37 9.17 16.56
N LYS A 117 -2.50 8.83 17.20
CA LYS A 117 -2.52 8.03 18.44
C LYS A 117 -2.70 6.55 18.20
N HIS A 118 -3.44 6.19 17.15
CA HIS A 118 -3.73 4.80 16.80
C HIS A 118 -3.34 4.57 15.35
N ILE A 119 -2.37 3.69 15.14
CA ILE A 119 -1.86 3.35 13.81
C ILE A 119 -2.17 1.87 13.56
N GLY A 120 -2.67 1.57 12.36
CA GLY A 120 -3.00 0.21 11.97
C GLY A 120 -2.57 -0.12 10.54
N LEU A 121 -2.67 -1.40 10.23
CA LEU A 121 -2.47 -1.93 8.89
C LEU A 121 -3.26 -3.23 8.72
N PHE A 122 -3.46 -3.65 7.49
CA PHE A 122 -3.97 -4.96 7.15
C PHE A 122 -2.88 -5.78 6.47
N THR A 123 -2.70 -7.03 6.89
CA THR A 123 -1.73 -7.93 6.29
C THR A 123 -2.27 -9.36 6.21
N PHE A 124 -1.59 -10.20 5.45
CA PHE A 124 -1.95 -11.61 5.30
C PHE A 124 -1.60 -12.39 6.56
N SER A 125 -2.58 -12.99 7.20
CA SER A 125 -2.41 -13.77 8.43
C SER A 125 -1.52 -15.01 8.27
N HIS A 126 -1.41 -15.54 7.05
CA HIS A 126 -0.59 -16.69 6.69
C HIS A 126 0.85 -16.34 6.29
N SER A 127 1.27 -15.06 6.40
CA SER A 127 2.62 -14.63 6.07
C SER A 127 3.45 -14.31 7.32
N PRO A 128 4.23 -15.25 7.84
CA PRO A 128 5.09 -15.01 9.00
C PRO A 128 6.08 -13.87 8.76
N LYS A 129 6.58 -13.75 7.53
CA LYS A 129 7.52 -12.70 7.13
C LYS A 129 6.93 -11.30 7.30
N HIS A 130 5.70 -11.07 6.84
CA HIS A 130 5.03 -9.78 6.99
C HIS A 130 4.70 -9.50 8.47
N ILE A 131 4.15 -10.49 9.18
CA ILE A 131 3.85 -10.36 10.61
C ILE A 131 5.12 -9.99 11.38
N HIS A 132 6.22 -10.72 11.17
CA HIS A 132 7.49 -10.43 11.83
C HIS A 132 8.05 -9.03 11.49
N LEU A 133 7.90 -8.58 10.24
CA LEU A 133 8.31 -7.23 9.84
C LEU A 133 7.57 -6.19 10.69
N TYR A 134 6.24 -6.28 10.78
CA TYR A 134 5.43 -5.29 11.51
C TYR A 134 5.59 -5.39 13.02
N GLN A 135 5.84 -6.57 13.57
CA GLN A 135 6.17 -6.74 15.00
C GLN A 135 7.43 -5.97 15.43
N LYS A 136 8.39 -5.77 14.52
CA LYS A 136 9.57 -4.91 14.80
C LYS A 136 9.24 -3.43 15.01
N TYR A 137 8.01 -3.03 14.66
CA TYR A 137 7.46 -1.69 14.86
C TYR A 137 6.32 -1.68 15.87
N ASP A 138 6.26 -2.68 16.76
CA ASP A 138 5.27 -2.83 17.83
C ASP A 138 3.82 -3.02 17.33
N PHE A 139 3.63 -3.48 16.08
CA PHE A 139 2.32 -3.89 15.60
C PHE A 139 2.04 -5.34 15.97
N TRP A 140 0.97 -5.56 16.70
CA TRP A 140 0.54 -6.89 17.11
C TRP A 140 -0.80 -7.26 16.48
N PRO A 141 -0.99 -8.52 16.04
CA PRO A 141 -2.28 -8.97 15.53
C PRO A 141 -3.39 -8.74 16.55
N ARG A 142 -4.49 -8.11 16.12
CA ARG A 142 -5.64 -7.81 16.98
C ARG A 142 -6.86 -8.63 16.60
N PHE A 143 -7.17 -8.65 15.29
CA PHE A 143 -8.37 -9.27 14.77
C PHE A 143 -8.05 -10.03 13.49
N LEU A 144 -8.79 -11.13 13.25
CA LEU A 144 -8.88 -11.75 11.94
C LEU A 144 -10.01 -11.04 11.18
N THR A 145 -9.67 -10.41 10.07
CA THR A 145 -10.66 -9.73 9.23
C THR A 145 -11.21 -10.71 8.20
N ALA A 146 -12.50 -10.96 8.23
CA ALA A 146 -13.18 -11.71 7.19
C ALA A 146 -13.33 -10.81 5.94
N VAL A 147 -12.80 -11.26 4.80
CA VAL A 147 -13.05 -10.62 3.50
C VAL A 147 -14.29 -11.29 2.89
N MET A 148 -15.33 -10.49 2.69
CA MET A 148 -16.59 -10.96 2.12
C MET A 148 -16.84 -10.28 0.78
N SER A 149 -17.29 -11.03 -0.22
CA SER A 149 -17.62 -10.50 -1.55
C SER A 149 -18.97 -11.01 -2.01
N LYS A 150 -19.63 -10.21 -2.84
CA LYS A 150 -20.89 -10.57 -3.50
C LYS A 150 -20.86 -10.11 -4.94
N PRO A 151 -21.17 -10.98 -5.92
CA PRO A 151 -21.34 -10.54 -7.30
C PRO A 151 -22.47 -9.52 -7.42
N VAL A 152 -22.20 -8.40 -8.11
CA VAL A 152 -23.25 -7.42 -8.42
C VAL A 152 -24.00 -7.89 -9.66
N LYS A 153 -25.34 -8.10 -9.54
CA LYS A 153 -26.17 -8.43 -10.69
C LYS A 153 -26.28 -7.22 -11.61
N SER A 154 -26.19 -7.43 -12.92
CA SER A 154 -26.22 -6.35 -13.94
C SER A 154 -27.46 -5.44 -13.87
N GLU A 155 -28.55 -5.94 -13.30
CA GLU A 155 -29.79 -5.17 -13.08
C GLU A 155 -29.63 -4.00 -12.09
N TYR A 156 -28.70 -4.11 -11.16
CA TYR A 156 -28.41 -3.02 -10.20
C TYR A 156 -27.52 -1.93 -10.79
N ALA A 157 -26.63 -2.27 -11.72
CA ALA A 157 -25.75 -1.30 -12.38
C ALA A 157 -26.54 -0.30 -13.27
N LYS A 158 -27.75 -0.66 -13.72
CA LYS A 158 -28.62 0.23 -14.51
C LYS A 158 -29.46 1.19 -13.67
N LYS A 159 -29.71 0.90 -12.38
CA LYS A 159 -30.51 1.76 -11.50
C LYS A 159 -29.74 2.92 -10.90
N GLU A 160 -28.44 2.76 -10.62
CA GLU A 160 -27.60 3.84 -10.04
C GLU A 160 -27.40 5.04 -10.97
N SER A 161 -27.56 4.88 -12.29
CA SER A 161 -27.46 5.99 -13.24
C SER A 161 -28.70 6.90 -13.29
N GLN A 162 -29.78 6.55 -12.60
CA GLN A 162 -31.04 7.31 -12.65
C GLN A 162 -31.51 7.88 -11.30
N GLU A 163 -31.01 7.42 -10.18
CA GLU A 163 -31.34 7.99 -8.88
C GLU A 163 -30.30 9.03 -8.46
N LYS A 164 -30.65 10.31 -8.54
CA LYS A 164 -29.92 11.38 -7.85
C LYS A 164 -30.04 11.11 -6.36
N ILE A 165 -28.93 10.67 -5.74
CA ILE A 165 -28.84 10.56 -4.29
C ILE A 165 -28.94 11.98 -3.72
N SER A 166 -30.09 12.34 -3.14
CA SER A 166 -30.21 13.55 -2.34
C SER A 166 -29.65 13.26 -0.95
N CYS A 167 -28.47 13.79 -0.66
CA CYS A 167 -27.94 13.81 0.70
C CYS A 167 -28.75 14.79 1.55
N THR A 168 -29.61 14.30 2.42
CA THR A 168 -30.17 15.10 3.52
C THR A 168 -29.06 15.29 4.57
N LYS A 169 -28.68 16.56 4.81
CA LYS A 169 -27.83 16.90 5.94
C LYS A 169 -28.58 16.54 7.23
N TYR A 170 -27.98 15.71 8.06
CA TYR A 170 -28.41 15.58 9.45
C TYR A 170 -28.07 16.89 10.17
N SER A 171 -29.09 17.59 10.65
CA SER A 171 -28.98 18.73 11.56
C SER A 171 -28.76 18.25 12.98
#